data_223251aaa5274ecf64c7a4b3fbb39260
#
_entry.id   223251aaa5274ecf64c7a4b3fbb39260
#
_cell.length_a   1.000
_cell.length_b   1.000
_cell.length_c   1.000
_cell.angle_alpha   90.00
_cell.angle_beta   90.00
_cell.angle_gamma   90.00
#
_symmetry.space_group_name_H-M   'P 1'
#
loop_
_entity.id
_entity.type
_entity.pdbx_description
1 polymer ?
#
loop_
_entity_poly.entity_id
_entity_poly.type
_entity_poly.pdbx_seq_one_letter_code
_entity_poly.pdbx_strand_id
1 'polypeptide(L)'
;MAAAGEIDISTVTGLRECLFELAASGRPLVVDLDQVTFVDSAGLSALVGTANRAAGHGGSLYAACARPKIRKLFRLTGLDRRIPLARTLDEAREALGARTAPS
;
A
#
# COMPACT_ATOMS: atom_id res chain seq x y z
N MET A 1 6.68 2.22 5.34
CA MET A 1 6.75 0.83 5.80
C MET A 1 7.16 -0.09 4.66
N ALA A 2 7.92 -1.14 4.94
CA ALA A 2 8.30 -2.13 3.93
C ALA A 2 7.70 -3.49 4.29
N ALA A 3 7.20 -4.20 3.29
CA ALA A 3 6.72 -5.57 3.41
C ALA A 3 7.62 -6.50 2.60
N ALA A 4 7.77 -7.74 3.02
CA ALA A 4 8.64 -8.70 2.35
C ALA A 4 8.02 -10.10 2.38
N GLY A 5 8.43 -10.94 1.42
CA GLY A 5 8.01 -12.32 1.33
C GLY A 5 6.60 -12.48 0.79
N GLU A 6 5.95 -13.57 1.18
CA GLU A 6 4.58 -13.85 0.78
C GLU A 6 3.58 -13.17 1.72
N ILE A 7 2.58 -12.53 1.16
CA ILE A 7 1.48 -11.94 1.92
C ILE A 7 0.25 -12.81 1.66
N ASP A 8 -0.01 -13.75 2.55
CA ASP A 8 -1.11 -14.70 2.45
C ASP A 8 -1.85 -14.82 3.79
N ILE A 9 -2.80 -15.74 3.85
CA ILE A 9 -3.65 -15.89 5.04
C ILE A 9 -2.84 -16.22 6.29
N SER A 10 -1.66 -16.83 6.16
CA SER A 10 -0.82 -17.18 7.31
C SER A 10 0.01 -16.02 7.84
N THR A 11 0.27 -15.00 7.01
CA THR A 11 1.14 -13.88 7.36
C THR A 11 0.41 -12.55 7.45
N VAL A 12 -0.81 -12.48 6.90
CA VAL A 12 -1.54 -11.22 6.73
C VAL A 12 -1.97 -10.58 8.05
N THR A 13 -2.21 -11.36 9.09
CA THR A 13 -2.72 -10.81 10.35
C THR A 13 -1.76 -9.80 10.97
N GLY A 14 -0.47 -10.16 11.10
CA GLY A 14 0.52 -9.25 11.65
C GLY A 14 0.74 -8.03 10.78
N LEU A 15 0.77 -8.23 9.46
CA LEU A 15 0.92 -7.12 8.52
C LEU A 15 -0.27 -6.17 8.61
N ARG A 16 -1.49 -6.71 8.64
CA ARG A 16 -2.71 -5.92 8.72
C ARG A 16 -2.77 -5.08 10.00
N GLU A 17 -2.43 -5.67 11.14
CA GLU A 17 -2.41 -4.94 12.41
C GLU A 17 -1.43 -3.76 12.34
N CYS A 18 -0.25 -3.99 11.81
CA CYS A 18 0.76 -2.95 11.67
C CYS A 18 0.30 -1.84 10.71
N LEU A 19 -0.24 -2.21 9.56
CA LEU A 19 -0.74 -1.25 8.58
C LEU A 19 -1.93 -0.45 9.12
N PHE A 20 -2.87 -1.12 9.80
CA PHE A 20 -4.04 -0.46 10.35
C PHE A 20 -3.66 0.54 11.44
N GLU A 21 -2.70 0.19 12.28
CA GLU A 21 -2.18 1.10 13.30
C GLU A 21 -1.55 2.33 12.67
N LEU A 22 -0.72 2.15 11.64
CA LEU A 22 -0.11 3.26 10.92
C LEU A 22 -1.16 4.12 10.21
N ALA A 23 -2.16 3.49 9.60
CA ALA A 23 -3.23 4.21 8.89
C ALA A 23 -4.07 5.06 9.84
N ALA A 24 -4.25 4.64 11.08
CA ALA A 24 -5.01 5.37 12.08
C ALA A 24 -4.35 6.68 12.51
N SER A 25 -3.07 6.88 12.19
CA SER A 25 -2.37 8.12 12.51
C SER A 25 -2.87 9.33 11.72
N GLY A 26 -3.61 9.12 10.64
CA GLY A 26 -4.06 10.19 9.75
C GLY A 26 -2.96 10.77 8.86
N ARG A 27 -1.78 10.19 8.89
CA ARG A 27 -0.65 10.62 8.06
C ARG A 27 -0.61 9.85 6.74
N PRO A 28 -0.04 10.44 5.68
CA PRO A 28 0.21 9.70 4.45
C PRO A 28 1.11 8.50 4.72
N LEU A 29 0.76 7.36 4.15
CA LEU A 29 1.46 6.10 4.34
C LEU A 29 1.94 5.56 3.01
N VAL A 30 3.21 5.20 2.92
CA VAL A 30 3.79 4.52 1.76
C VAL A 30 4.22 3.13 2.18
N VAL A 31 3.74 2.12 1.44
CA VAL A 31 4.14 0.73 1.65
C VAL A 31 5.06 0.31 0.51
N ASP A 32 6.28 -0.11 0.87
CA ASP A 32 7.24 -0.66 -0.08
C ASP A 32 6.96 -2.14 -0.27
N LEU A 33 6.59 -2.52 -1.48
CA LEU A 33 6.26 -3.90 -1.83
C LEU A 33 7.34 -4.57 -2.70
N ASP A 34 8.51 -3.95 -2.87
CA ASP A 34 9.56 -4.49 -3.74
C ASP A 34 10.06 -5.88 -3.31
N GLN A 35 9.98 -6.18 -2.03
CA GLN A 35 10.42 -7.47 -1.51
C GLN A 35 9.28 -8.49 -1.39
N VAL A 36 8.08 -8.12 -1.81
CA VAL A 36 6.93 -9.01 -1.79
C VAL A 36 6.98 -9.92 -3.02
N THR A 37 6.88 -11.22 -2.80
CA THR A 37 6.94 -12.23 -3.86
C THR A 37 5.56 -12.75 -4.26
N PHE A 38 4.57 -12.64 -3.38
CA PHE A 38 3.24 -13.17 -3.61
C PHE A 38 2.22 -12.46 -2.74
N VAL A 39 1.03 -12.18 -3.29
CA VAL A 39 -0.11 -11.61 -2.57
C VAL A 39 -1.37 -12.37 -2.99
N ASP A 40 -2.06 -12.95 -2.03
CA ASP A 40 -3.36 -13.59 -2.28
C ASP A 40 -4.53 -12.64 -1.96
N SER A 41 -5.75 -13.16 -2.02
CA SER A 41 -6.95 -12.35 -1.77
C SER A 41 -6.99 -11.77 -0.36
N ALA A 42 -6.46 -12.49 0.63
CA ALA A 42 -6.39 -11.99 2.01
C ALA A 42 -5.43 -10.80 2.10
N GLY A 43 -4.29 -10.87 1.40
CA GLY A 43 -3.34 -9.77 1.33
C GLY A 43 -3.91 -8.55 0.62
N LEU A 44 -4.61 -8.76 -0.50
CA LEU A 44 -5.28 -7.68 -1.21
C LEU A 44 -6.34 -7.02 -0.34
N SER A 45 -7.14 -7.80 0.38
CA SER A 45 -8.15 -7.28 1.30
C SER A 45 -7.53 -6.43 2.41
N ALA A 46 -6.38 -6.86 2.94
CA ALA A 46 -5.67 -6.10 3.96
C ALA A 46 -5.20 -4.75 3.43
N LEU A 47 -4.69 -4.70 2.20
CA LEU A 47 -4.26 -3.45 1.57
C LEU A 47 -5.46 -2.51 1.33
N VAL A 48 -6.57 -3.03 0.84
CA VAL A 48 -7.79 -2.24 0.64
C VAL A 48 -8.32 -1.73 1.98
N GLY A 49 -8.36 -2.57 3.00
CA GLY A 49 -8.77 -2.18 4.34
C GLY A 49 -7.88 -1.07 4.91
N THR A 50 -6.58 -1.15 4.66
CA THR A 50 -5.63 -0.10 5.07
C THR A 50 -5.92 1.22 4.36
N ALA A 51 -6.17 1.18 3.06
CA ALA A 51 -6.50 2.38 2.28
C ALA A 51 -7.79 3.04 2.79
N ASN A 52 -8.80 2.23 3.10
CA ASN A 52 -10.06 2.73 3.64
C ASN A 52 -9.89 3.38 5.01
N ARG A 53 -9.09 2.76 5.88
CA ARG A 53 -8.80 3.33 7.20
C ARG A 53 -8.01 4.62 7.11
N ALA A 54 -7.01 4.66 6.23
CA ALA A 54 -6.22 5.87 6.03
C ALA A 54 -7.12 7.03 5.57
N ALA A 55 -7.99 6.77 4.61
CA ALA A 55 -8.93 7.78 4.12
C ALA A 55 -9.89 8.25 5.22
N GLY A 56 -10.36 7.34 6.07
CA GLY A 56 -11.24 7.66 7.18
C GLY A 56 -10.58 8.53 8.25
N HIS A 57 -9.26 8.50 8.35
CA HIS A 57 -8.49 9.33 9.28
C HIS A 57 -7.83 10.56 8.63
N GLY A 58 -8.22 10.87 7.40
CA GLY A 58 -7.68 12.03 6.70
C GLY A 58 -6.33 11.82 6.03
N GLY A 59 -5.82 10.59 6.02
CA GLY A 59 -4.58 10.23 5.37
C GLY A 59 -4.80 9.59 4.00
N SER A 60 -3.75 8.95 3.51
CA SER A 60 -3.78 8.21 2.24
C SER A 60 -2.77 7.08 2.27
N LEU A 61 -2.99 6.09 1.41
CA LEU A 61 -2.07 4.97 1.24
C LEU A 61 -1.55 4.96 -0.20
N TYR A 62 -0.24 4.93 -0.32
CA TYR A 62 0.47 4.75 -1.60
C TYR A 62 1.32 3.49 -1.49
N ALA A 63 1.57 2.84 -2.62
CA ALA A 63 2.46 1.69 -2.69
C ALA A 63 3.61 1.97 -3.65
N ALA A 64 4.74 1.33 -3.40
CA ALA A 64 5.90 1.40 -4.28
C ALA A 64 6.34 -0.02 -4.63
N CYS A 65 6.42 -0.32 -5.92
CA CYS A 65 6.87 -1.62 -6.40
C CYS A 65 7.27 -1.52 -7.87
N ALA A 66 8.47 -1.99 -8.19
CA ALA A 66 8.94 -2.09 -9.57
C ALA A 66 8.68 -3.47 -10.18
N ARG A 67 8.28 -4.47 -9.38
CA ARG A 67 8.11 -5.85 -9.87
C ARG A 67 6.90 -5.96 -10.80
N PRO A 68 7.09 -6.45 -12.04
CA PRO A 68 5.98 -6.51 -13.00
C PRO A 68 4.81 -7.37 -12.54
N LYS A 69 5.08 -8.45 -11.81
CA LYS A 69 4.04 -9.37 -11.32
C LYS A 69 3.09 -8.67 -10.35
N ILE A 70 3.62 -7.92 -9.40
CA ILE A 70 2.82 -7.19 -8.42
C ILE A 70 2.09 -6.02 -9.10
N ARG A 71 2.76 -5.31 -9.98
CA ARG A 71 2.15 -4.21 -10.74
C ARG A 71 1.00 -4.72 -11.60
N LYS A 72 1.16 -5.87 -12.24
CA LYS A 72 0.11 -6.51 -13.02
C LYS A 72 -1.09 -6.88 -12.14
N LEU A 73 -0.82 -7.43 -10.96
CA LEU A 73 -1.87 -7.80 -10.01
C LEU A 73 -2.69 -6.59 -9.60
N PHE A 74 -2.05 -5.46 -9.28
CA PHE A 74 -2.74 -4.21 -8.96
C PHE A 74 -3.64 -3.75 -10.11
N ARG A 75 -3.12 -3.83 -11.34
CA ARG A 75 -3.86 -3.40 -12.53
C ARG A 75 -5.07 -4.31 -12.79
N LEU A 76 -4.87 -5.64 -12.73
CA LEU A 76 -5.93 -6.60 -13.02
C LEU A 76 -7.07 -6.58 -12.00
N THR A 77 -6.74 -6.30 -10.74
CA THR A 77 -7.74 -6.22 -9.68
C THR A 77 -8.36 -4.85 -9.53
N GLY A 78 -7.85 -3.85 -10.23
CA GLY A 78 -8.29 -2.46 -10.07
C GLY A 78 -7.76 -1.80 -8.80
N LEU A 79 -6.85 -2.45 -8.09
CA LEU A 79 -6.31 -1.95 -6.83
C LEU A 79 -5.51 -0.66 -7.03
N ASP A 80 -4.90 -0.48 -8.20
CA ASP A 80 -4.16 0.73 -8.53
C ASP A 80 -5.04 1.99 -8.58
N ARG A 81 -6.34 1.83 -8.67
CA ARG A 81 -7.29 2.96 -8.57
C ARG A 81 -7.48 3.42 -7.13
N ARG A 82 -7.36 2.50 -6.18
CA ARG A 82 -7.53 2.79 -4.76
C ARG A 82 -6.21 3.13 -4.08
N ILE A 83 -5.14 2.47 -4.50
CA ILE A 83 -3.81 2.62 -3.94
C ILE A 83 -2.87 2.98 -5.09
N PRO A 84 -2.53 4.27 -5.27
CA PRO A 84 -1.60 4.66 -6.32
C PRO A 84 -0.29 3.89 -6.20
N LEU A 85 0.20 3.36 -7.31
CA LEU A 85 1.38 2.51 -7.35
C LEU A 85 2.51 3.21 -8.09
N ALA A 86 3.53 3.58 -7.35
CA ALA A 86 4.77 4.11 -7.91
C ALA A 86 5.78 2.99 -8.14
N ARG A 87 6.80 3.26 -8.91
CA ARG A 87 7.87 2.27 -9.17
C ARG A 87 8.89 2.23 -8.05
N THR A 88 9.11 3.36 -7.39
CA THR A 88 10.09 3.49 -6.31
C THR A 88 9.50 4.24 -5.14
N LEU A 89 10.15 4.12 -3.98
CA LEU A 89 9.78 4.90 -2.80
C LEU A 89 9.90 6.39 -3.04
N ASP A 90 10.95 6.83 -3.73
CA ASP A 90 11.15 8.24 -4.03
C ASP A 90 10.01 8.79 -4.88
N GLU A 91 9.60 8.03 -5.89
CA GLU A 91 8.48 8.41 -6.75
C GLU A 91 7.18 8.50 -5.96
N ALA A 92 6.94 7.54 -5.04
CA ALA A 92 5.76 7.56 -4.18
C ALA A 92 5.78 8.77 -3.25
N ARG A 93 6.92 9.10 -2.67
CA ARG A 93 7.09 10.27 -1.80
C ARG A 93 6.87 11.58 -2.56
N GLU A 94 7.35 11.67 -3.78
CA GLU A 94 7.13 12.83 -4.63
C GLU A 94 5.64 13.02 -4.94
N ALA A 95 4.94 11.93 -5.26
CA ALA A 95 3.50 11.97 -5.51
C ALA A 95 2.73 12.43 -4.27
N LEU A 96 3.10 11.94 -3.09
CA LEU A 96 2.53 12.38 -1.82
C LEU A 96 2.81 13.84 -1.56
N GLY A 97 4.04 14.29 -1.77
CA GLY A 97 4.44 15.68 -1.58
C GLY A 97 3.66 16.61 -2.49
N ALA A 98 3.45 16.21 -3.74
CA ALA A 98 2.67 16.99 -4.70
C ALA A 98 1.20 17.11 -4.28
N ARG A 99 0.62 16.06 -3.69
CA ARG A 99 -0.78 16.07 -3.24
C ARG A 99 -0.98 16.81 -1.94
N THR A 100 -0.01 16.77 -1.05
CA THR A 100 -0.10 17.37 0.29
C THR A 100 0.53 18.74 0.36
N ALA A 101 1.26 19.16 -0.67
CA ALA A 101 1.88 20.49 -0.71
C ALA A 101 0.79 21.56 -0.70
N PRO A 102 0.95 22.62 0.09
CA PRO A 102 0.04 23.76 0.02
C PRO A 102 0.15 24.40 -1.36
N SER A 103 -0.95 24.57 -1.97
CA SER A 103 -1.04 25.22 -3.27
C SER A 103 -1.03 26.72 -3.16
#